data_3f378512511f7f058c97173b5e55c518
#
_entry.id   3f378512511f7f058c97173b5e55c518
#
_cell.length_a   1.000
_cell.length_b   1.000
_cell.length_c   1.000
_cell.angle_alpha   90.00
_cell.angle_beta   90.00
_cell.angle_gamma   90.00
#
_symmetry.space_group_name_H-M   'P 1'
#
loop_
_entity.id
_entity.type
_entity.pdbx_description
1 polymer ?
#
loop_
_entity_poly.entity_id
_entity_poly.type
_entity_poly.pdbx_seq_one_letter_code
_entity_poly.pdbx_strand_id
1 'polypeptide(L)'
;MENQEKQLLKEILGFARSKKKKLYLVGGYLRDLLLKRDKPNPDIDFTLEKNAINFGRELARKLHAGFVVLDKEHGCCRVVKFLRNKNCTLDFADFRGKDIKEDLLLRDFSINALAIELEDFLEGKFSQTLLDPFGGQKDLKAKRIRFIHLSAFDDDPLRILRAFSLAAIFGFKITPETLKLIKVKKGKLNTVSSERVRDELFKILGTARAYDYLILLDKLKILKIILPEIEIMRAVNQGPYHHLDVLKHSFESVNKIEEIIEEYKASADVKNFLNQAVAAERKRLELLKLGVFLHDVGKPQAKRRKGGKTIFHGHERVGAHIARNIARRLKLSNDELEALSKMVFWHLRPGYLADSNRPSERAKFRYFRDSGNEAISVLLLSLADQRATRGRLTTQESRQQHERVVAALIREYFRKQKEKKMPRLINGDDLIKNLKLSPSPLIGKILGEIEELQAIGKIKSKREALEKAKKFIKENK
;
A
#
# COMPACT_ATOMS: atom_id res chain seq x y z
N MET A 1 21.88 10.32 -14.79
CA MET A 1 22.68 10.06 -13.58
C MET A 1 23.21 11.40 -13.04
N GLU A 2 22.95 11.70 -11.77
CA GLU A 2 23.40 12.95 -11.15
C GLU A 2 24.93 12.93 -10.88
N ASN A 3 25.57 14.10 -10.83
CA ASN A 3 27.02 14.21 -10.62
C ASN A 3 27.50 13.49 -9.33
N GLN A 4 26.70 13.54 -8.24
CA GLN A 4 27.05 12.88 -6.97
C GLN A 4 27.02 11.36 -7.04
N GLU A 5 26.05 10.80 -7.75
CA GLU A 5 25.95 9.36 -7.99
C GLU A 5 27.14 8.86 -8.82
N LYS A 6 27.50 9.62 -9.87
CA LYS A 6 28.70 9.31 -10.68
C LYS A 6 29.98 9.37 -9.85
N GLN A 7 30.10 10.35 -8.94
CA GLN A 7 31.24 10.47 -8.04
C GLN A 7 31.32 9.28 -7.08
N LEU A 8 30.19 8.89 -6.48
CA LEU A 8 30.12 7.72 -5.61
C LEU A 8 30.55 6.45 -6.33
N LEU A 9 30.06 6.23 -7.56
CA LEU A 9 30.46 5.07 -8.37
C LEU A 9 31.97 5.06 -8.67
N LYS A 10 32.60 6.24 -8.92
CA LYS A 10 34.05 6.34 -9.08
C LYS A 10 34.83 6.00 -7.80
N GLU A 11 34.33 6.41 -6.63
CA GLU A 11 34.92 6.04 -5.34
C GLU A 11 34.83 4.53 -5.09
N ILE A 12 33.69 3.92 -5.43
CA ILE A 12 33.51 2.46 -5.36
C ILE A 12 34.45 1.74 -6.31
N LEU A 13 34.60 2.22 -7.55
CA LEU A 13 35.58 1.64 -8.51
C LEU A 13 37.01 1.72 -8.01
N GLY A 14 37.44 2.88 -7.50
CA GLY A 14 38.76 3.05 -6.91
C GLY A 14 39.02 2.10 -5.75
N PHE A 15 38.01 1.86 -4.90
CA PHE A 15 38.08 0.89 -3.82
C PHE A 15 38.15 -0.55 -4.36
N ALA A 16 37.31 -0.91 -5.35
CA ALA A 16 37.35 -2.24 -5.96
C ALA A 16 38.75 -2.57 -6.59
N ARG A 17 39.32 -1.60 -7.30
CA ARG A 17 40.68 -1.72 -7.87
C ARG A 17 41.74 -1.95 -6.78
N SER A 18 41.67 -1.23 -5.65
CA SER A 18 42.61 -1.42 -4.52
C SER A 18 42.51 -2.83 -3.89
N LYS A 19 41.33 -3.47 -4.01
CA LYS A 19 41.09 -4.83 -3.54
C LYS A 19 41.23 -5.90 -4.62
N LYS A 20 41.68 -5.51 -5.84
CA LYS A 20 41.77 -6.38 -7.02
C LYS A 20 40.45 -7.14 -7.30
N LYS A 21 39.32 -6.45 -7.14
CA LYS A 21 37.97 -7.02 -7.36
C LYS A 21 37.33 -6.41 -8.59
N LYS A 22 36.74 -7.25 -9.44
CA LYS A 22 35.84 -6.83 -10.52
C LYS A 22 34.43 -6.69 -9.97
N LEU A 23 33.80 -5.56 -10.23
CA LEU A 23 32.43 -5.28 -9.88
C LEU A 23 31.57 -5.18 -11.13
N TYR A 24 30.42 -5.80 -11.10
CA TYR A 24 29.41 -5.67 -12.14
C TYR A 24 28.18 -4.94 -11.57
N LEU A 25 27.73 -3.92 -12.27
CA LEU A 25 26.41 -3.38 -12.12
C LEU A 25 25.42 -4.36 -12.73
N VAL A 26 24.31 -4.63 -12.07
CA VAL A 26 23.35 -5.68 -12.48
C VAL A 26 21.89 -5.29 -12.22
N GLY A 27 20.98 -6.06 -12.75
CA GLY A 27 19.59 -6.11 -12.28
C GLY A 27 18.76 -4.87 -12.56
N GLY A 28 18.01 -4.48 -11.52
CA GLY A 28 17.01 -3.43 -11.62
C GLY A 28 17.53 -2.06 -11.96
N TYR A 29 18.74 -1.73 -11.54
CA TYR A 29 19.38 -0.45 -11.85
C TYR A 29 19.61 -0.27 -13.35
N LEU A 30 20.18 -1.27 -14.03
CA LEU A 30 20.44 -1.22 -15.47
C LEU A 30 19.15 -1.17 -16.29
N ARG A 31 18.14 -1.94 -15.88
CA ARG A 31 16.81 -1.87 -16.49
C ARG A 31 16.22 -0.47 -16.40
N ASP A 32 16.28 0.16 -15.22
CA ASP A 32 15.69 1.49 -14.99
C ASP A 32 16.45 2.57 -15.78
N LEU A 33 17.78 2.44 -15.92
CA LEU A 33 18.57 3.28 -16.82
C LEU A 33 18.14 3.15 -18.29
N LEU A 34 17.98 1.92 -18.78
CA LEU A 34 17.55 1.66 -20.16
C LEU A 34 16.12 2.19 -20.42
N LEU A 35 15.26 2.18 -19.40
CA LEU A 35 13.92 2.75 -19.47
C LEU A 35 13.87 4.25 -19.20
N LYS A 36 15.04 4.90 -18.96
CA LYS A 36 15.13 6.33 -18.61
C LYS A 36 14.25 6.70 -17.41
N ARG A 37 14.20 5.84 -16.41
CA ARG A 37 13.43 6.04 -15.17
C ARG A 37 14.35 6.51 -14.05
N ASP A 38 14.15 7.74 -13.62
CA ASP A 38 14.82 8.27 -12.44
C ASP A 38 14.11 7.84 -11.17
N LYS A 39 14.86 7.37 -10.18
CA LYS A 39 14.37 7.11 -8.82
C LYS A 39 14.90 8.18 -7.88
N PRO A 40 14.05 8.72 -6.99
CA PRO A 40 14.51 9.70 -5.99
C PRO A 40 15.59 9.10 -5.06
N ASN A 41 15.46 7.82 -4.70
CA ASN A 41 16.45 7.06 -3.94
C ASN A 41 16.96 5.91 -4.83
N PRO A 42 18.17 5.99 -5.39
CA PRO A 42 18.68 4.93 -6.26
C PRO A 42 19.05 3.70 -5.45
N ASP A 43 18.58 2.54 -5.93
CA ASP A 43 19.03 1.22 -5.49
C ASP A 43 19.97 0.69 -6.57
N ILE A 44 21.25 0.55 -6.25
CA ILE A 44 22.28 0.11 -7.17
C ILE A 44 22.73 -1.28 -6.77
N ASP A 45 22.46 -2.24 -7.63
CA ASP A 45 22.79 -3.64 -7.44
C ASP A 45 24.18 -3.95 -8.03
N PHE A 46 25.07 -4.48 -7.22
CA PHE A 46 26.37 -4.96 -7.62
C PHE A 46 26.50 -6.46 -7.40
N THR A 47 27.28 -7.10 -8.26
CA THR A 47 27.71 -8.48 -8.01
C THR A 47 29.22 -8.61 -8.27
N LEU A 48 29.86 -9.51 -7.55
CA LEU A 48 31.26 -9.83 -7.64
C LEU A 48 31.49 -11.33 -7.38
N GLU A 49 32.64 -11.84 -7.75
CA GLU A 49 32.90 -13.27 -7.70
C GLU A 49 32.69 -13.89 -6.31
N LYS A 50 33.31 -13.31 -5.27
CA LYS A 50 33.21 -13.80 -3.88
C LYS A 50 33.56 -12.71 -2.86
N ASN A 51 33.09 -12.90 -1.62
CA ASN A 51 33.38 -12.05 -0.46
C ASN A 51 32.67 -10.67 -0.49
N ALA A 52 31.48 -10.57 -1.07
CA ALA A 52 30.73 -9.31 -1.14
C ALA A 52 30.42 -8.72 0.25
N ILE A 53 30.15 -9.55 1.26
CA ILE A 53 29.89 -9.09 2.64
C ILE A 53 31.12 -8.36 3.21
N ASN A 54 32.32 -8.92 3.07
CA ASN A 54 33.55 -8.27 3.56
C ASN A 54 33.88 -7.03 2.74
N PHE A 55 33.74 -7.11 1.42
CA PHE A 55 33.89 -5.96 0.53
C PHE A 55 32.95 -4.81 0.93
N GLY A 56 31.65 -5.07 1.09
CA GLY A 56 30.66 -4.07 1.49
C GLY A 56 30.92 -3.49 2.88
N ARG A 57 31.37 -4.31 3.84
CA ARG A 57 31.71 -3.84 5.20
C ARG A 57 32.88 -2.88 5.19
N GLU A 58 33.95 -3.19 4.45
CA GLU A 58 35.12 -2.32 4.35
C GLU A 58 34.81 -1.05 3.56
N LEU A 59 34.05 -1.17 2.47
CA LEU A 59 33.56 -0.04 1.70
C LEU A 59 32.69 0.90 2.55
N ALA A 60 31.78 0.37 3.34
CA ALA A 60 30.92 1.17 4.24
C ALA A 60 31.75 1.97 5.24
N ARG A 61 32.82 1.37 5.82
CA ARG A 61 33.79 2.10 6.68
C ARG A 61 34.47 3.25 5.94
N LYS A 62 34.96 2.99 4.74
CA LYS A 62 35.63 4.00 3.90
C LYS A 62 34.69 5.15 3.54
N LEU A 63 33.42 4.84 3.22
CA LEU A 63 32.39 5.81 2.83
C LEU A 63 31.70 6.48 4.02
N HIS A 64 32.00 6.10 5.26
CA HIS A 64 31.22 6.49 6.45
C HIS A 64 29.70 6.26 6.24
N ALA A 65 29.34 5.04 5.84
CA ALA A 65 27.99 4.63 5.45
C ALA A 65 27.45 3.52 6.36
N GLY A 66 26.11 3.40 6.42
CA GLY A 66 25.46 2.30 7.12
C GLY A 66 25.73 0.96 6.43
N PHE A 67 25.81 -0.13 7.21
CA PHE A 67 26.07 -1.48 6.71
C PHE A 67 25.12 -2.50 7.35
N VAL A 68 24.53 -3.37 6.52
CA VAL A 68 23.65 -4.48 6.97
C VAL A 68 23.95 -5.72 6.14
N VAL A 69 24.08 -6.88 6.79
CA VAL A 69 24.08 -8.18 6.12
C VAL A 69 22.65 -8.59 5.85
N LEU A 70 22.32 -8.83 4.58
CA LEU A 70 20.97 -9.23 4.16
C LEU A 70 20.83 -10.76 4.16
N ASP A 71 21.84 -11.46 3.61
CA ASP A 71 21.86 -12.91 3.51
C ASP A 71 23.32 -13.40 3.60
N LYS A 72 23.60 -14.21 4.62
CA LYS A 72 24.94 -14.77 4.83
C LYS A 72 25.27 -15.91 3.87
N GLU A 73 24.26 -16.74 3.57
CA GLU A 73 24.44 -17.94 2.72
C GLU A 73 24.72 -17.55 1.28
N HIS A 74 24.03 -16.53 0.78
CA HIS A 74 24.20 -16.01 -0.57
C HIS A 74 25.19 -14.83 -0.65
N GLY A 75 25.92 -14.54 0.42
CA GLY A 75 26.91 -13.47 0.42
C GLY A 75 26.36 -12.07 0.16
N CYS A 76 25.12 -11.76 0.60
CA CYS A 76 24.44 -10.50 0.29
C CYS A 76 24.55 -9.49 1.42
N CYS A 77 24.87 -8.24 1.08
CA CYS A 77 24.88 -7.13 2.03
C CYS A 77 24.44 -5.81 1.39
N ARG A 78 24.07 -4.88 2.24
CA ARG A 78 23.59 -3.54 1.89
C ARG A 78 24.48 -2.49 2.54
N VAL A 79 24.84 -1.48 1.76
CA VAL A 79 25.48 -0.26 2.23
C VAL A 79 24.56 0.90 1.93
N VAL A 80 24.27 1.74 2.93
CA VAL A 80 23.38 2.91 2.79
C VAL A 80 24.19 4.18 2.97
N LYS A 81 24.32 4.95 1.90
CA LYS A 81 25.00 6.24 1.89
C LYS A 81 24.00 7.37 1.73
N PHE A 82 24.05 8.33 2.65
CA PHE A 82 23.25 9.55 2.53
C PHE A 82 23.99 10.55 1.62
N LEU A 83 23.36 10.93 0.52
CA LEU A 83 23.86 11.91 -0.44
C LEU A 83 22.99 13.17 -0.35
N ARG A 84 23.53 14.24 0.24
CA ARG A 84 22.86 15.55 0.46
C ARG A 84 21.38 15.47 0.86
N ASN A 85 20.48 15.06 -0.04
CA ASN A 85 19.03 15.05 0.20
C ASN A 85 18.37 13.71 -0.09
N LYS A 86 19.12 12.64 -0.34
CA LYS A 86 18.59 11.30 -0.68
C LYS A 86 19.45 10.18 -0.14
N ASN A 87 18.81 9.07 0.16
CA ASN A 87 19.50 7.81 0.46
C ASN A 87 19.87 7.11 -0.85
N CYS A 88 21.13 6.70 -0.95
CA CYS A 88 21.59 5.80 -1.99
C CYS A 88 21.83 4.43 -1.36
N THR A 89 21.15 3.42 -1.85
CA THR A 89 21.28 2.03 -1.41
C THR A 89 22.19 1.30 -2.40
N LEU A 90 23.21 0.64 -1.87
CA LEU A 90 24.20 -0.13 -2.64
C LEU A 90 24.12 -1.57 -2.15
N ASP A 91 23.61 -2.45 -2.97
CA ASP A 91 23.48 -3.88 -2.65
C ASP A 91 24.62 -4.65 -3.32
N PHE A 92 25.35 -5.42 -2.53
CA PHE A 92 26.45 -6.26 -3.01
C PHE A 92 26.12 -7.72 -2.79
N ALA A 93 26.33 -8.55 -3.80
CA ALA A 93 26.10 -10.00 -3.72
C ALA A 93 27.25 -10.78 -4.35
N ASP A 94 27.53 -11.95 -3.81
CA ASP A 94 28.41 -12.91 -4.47
C ASP A 94 27.74 -13.47 -5.73
N PHE A 95 28.51 -13.89 -6.74
CA PHE A 95 27.93 -14.63 -7.87
C PHE A 95 27.19 -15.86 -7.36
N ARG A 96 26.02 -16.08 -7.91
CA ARG A 96 25.19 -17.29 -7.66
C ARG A 96 25.68 -18.52 -8.43
N GLY A 97 26.58 -18.32 -9.37
CA GLY A 97 27.21 -19.35 -10.19
C GLY A 97 28.74 -19.18 -10.26
N LYS A 98 29.37 -19.85 -11.20
CA LYS A 98 30.83 -19.82 -11.36
C LYS A 98 31.34 -18.51 -11.96
N ASP A 99 30.50 -17.89 -12.77
CA ASP A 99 30.84 -16.63 -13.47
C ASP A 99 29.61 -15.73 -13.59
N ILE A 100 29.78 -14.56 -14.16
CA ILE A 100 28.72 -13.56 -14.36
C ILE A 100 27.58 -14.09 -15.26
N LYS A 101 27.85 -14.96 -16.23
CA LYS A 101 26.81 -15.51 -17.12
C LYS A 101 25.90 -16.49 -16.36
N GLU A 102 26.49 -17.34 -15.52
CA GLU A 102 25.73 -18.22 -14.64
C GLU A 102 24.96 -17.42 -13.58
N ASP A 103 25.52 -16.32 -13.03
CA ASP A 103 24.76 -15.42 -12.14
C ASP A 103 23.52 -14.83 -12.84
N LEU A 104 23.69 -14.37 -14.08
CA LEU A 104 22.58 -13.84 -14.86
C LEU A 104 21.52 -14.91 -15.20
N LEU A 105 21.92 -16.15 -15.44
CA LEU A 105 21.01 -17.27 -15.68
C LEU A 105 20.09 -17.54 -14.47
N LEU A 106 20.62 -17.40 -13.26
CA LEU A 106 19.89 -17.69 -12.02
C LEU A 106 18.98 -16.54 -11.57
N ARG A 107 18.88 -15.43 -12.34
CA ARG A 107 17.96 -14.32 -12.07
C ARG A 107 16.53 -14.64 -12.45
N ASP A 108 15.61 -13.71 -12.10
CA ASP A 108 14.16 -13.92 -12.25
C ASP A 108 13.68 -13.80 -13.72
N PHE A 109 13.95 -12.66 -14.35
CA PHE A 109 13.43 -12.32 -15.68
C PHE A 109 14.52 -11.73 -16.56
N SER A 110 14.39 -11.93 -17.88
CA SER A 110 15.34 -11.42 -18.88
C SER A 110 15.67 -9.91 -18.70
N ILE A 111 14.64 -9.11 -18.38
CA ILE A 111 14.80 -7.66 -18.16
C ILE A 111 15.65 -7.28 -16.93
N ASN A 112 15.90 -8.20 -16.03
CA ASN A 112 16.72 -8.04 -14.84
C ASN A 112 18.05 -8.82 -14.95
N ALA A 113 18.26 -9.56 -16.04
CA ALA A 113 19.45 -10.36 -16.29
C ALA A 113 20.43 -9.63 -17.23
N LEU A 114 20.74 -8.42 -16.87
CA LEU A 114 21.67 -7.52 -17.53
C LEU A 114 22.84 -7.26 -16.59
N ALA A 115 24.05 -7.16 -17.13
CA ALA A 115 25.23 -6.80 -16.37
C ALA A 115 26.20 -5.94 -17.19
N ILE A 116 26.94 -5.08 -16.52
CA ILE A 116 28.07 -4.35 -17.11
C ILE A 116 29.16 -4.20 -16.06
N GLU A 117 30.44 -4.33 -16.45
CA GLU A 117 31.55 -4.04 -15.54
C GLU A 117 31.50 -2.56 -15.15
N LEU A 118 31.66 -2.24 -13.86
CA LEU A 118 31.58 -0.86 -13.35
C LEU A 118 32.56 0.08 -14.05
N GLU A 119 33.72 -0.41 -14.40
CA GLU A 119 34.76 0.32 -15.13
C GLU A 119 34.26 0.75 -16.51
N ASP A 120 33.78 -0.20 -17.33
CA ASP A 120 33.22 0.07 -18.66
C ASP A 120 32.01 1.01 -18.63
N PHE A 121 31.19 0.86 -17.59
CA PHE A 121 30.06 1.75 -17.37
C PHE A 121 30.50 3.21 -17.17
N LEU A 122 31.50 3.44 -16.33
CA LEU A 122 32.02 4.78 -16.04
C LEU A 122 32.85 5.40 -17.19
N GLU A 123 33.43 4.56 -18.03
CA GLU A 123 34.13 4.97 -19.28
C GLU A 123 33.16 5.25 -20.43
N GLY A 124 31.86 5.03 -20.23
CA GLY A 124 30.84 5.30 -21.27
C GLY A 124 30.71 4.22 -22.33
N LYS A 125 31.27 3.03 -22.11
CA LYS A 125 31.22 1.89 -23.04
C LYS A 125 29.93 1.07 -22.94
N PHE A 126 28.87 1.65 -22.36
CA PHE A 126 27.62 0.96 -22.03
C PHE A 126 27.04 0.12 -23.18
N SER A 127 26.95 0.72 -24.39
CA SER A 127 26.36 0.04 -25.55
C SER A 127 27.22 -1.10 -26.13
N GLN A 128 28.50 -1.12 -25.81
CA GLN A 128 29.48 -2.04 -26.40
C GLN A 128 29.70 -3.27 -25.50
N THR A 129 29.67 -3.05 -24.20
CA THR A 129 30.10 -4.06 -23.21
C THR A 129 28.95 -4.57 -22.32
N LEU A 130 27.70 -4.11 -22.53
CA LEU A 130 26.53 -4.60 -21.80
C LEU A 130 26.29 -6.09 -22.09
N LEU A 131 26.40 -6.90 -21.04
CA LEU A 131 26.10 -8.33 -21.10
C LEU A 131 24.60 -8.54 -21.05
N ASP A 132 24.05 -9.13 -22.10
CA ASP A 132 22.60 -9.44 -22.25
C ASP A 132 22.42 -10.82 -22.88
N PRO A 133 22.83 -11.90 -22.19
CA PRO A 133 22.78 -13.25 -22.78
C PRO A 133 21.36 -13.77 -22.99
N PHE A 134 20.37 -13.17 -22.36
CA PHE A 134 18.97 -13.63 -22.38
C PHE A 134 18.02 -12.69 -23.13
N GLY A 135 18.53 -11.66 -23.82
CA GLY A 135 17.72 -10.74 -24.64
C GLY A 135 16.84 -9.80 -23.83
N GLY A 136 17.31 -9.38 -22.67
CA GLY A 136 16.61 -8.43 -21.79
C GLY A 136 16.33 -7.11 -22.46
N GLN A 137 17.25 -6.54 -23.24
CA GLN A 137 17.04 -5.31 -24.01
C GLN A 137 15.91 -5.45 -25.04
N LYS A 138 15.83 -6.63 -25.71
CA LYS A 138 14.76 -6.94 -26.65
C LYS A 138 13.41 -6.97 -25.93
N ASP A 139 13.35 -7.62 -24.77
CA ASP A 139 12.13 -7.71 -23.96
C ASP A 139 11.73 -6.35 -23.36
N LEU A 140 12.68 -5.50 -22.96
CA LEU A 140 12.42 -4.12 -22.54
C LEU A 140 11.79 -3.29 -23.65
N LYS A 141 12.35 -3.33 -24.87
CA LYS A 141 11.79 -2.63 -26.05
C LYS A 141 10.40 -3.16 -26.41
N ALA A 142 10.20 -4.48 -26.29
CA ALA A 142 8.91 -5.13 -26.58
C ALA A 142 7.93 -5.06 -25.40
N LYS A 143 8.30 -4.44 -24.28
CA LYS A 143 7.50 -4.33 -23.05
C LYS A 143 6.99 -5.69 -22.56
N ARG A 144 7.89 -6.63 -22.37
CA ARG A 144 7.59 -8.02 -22.01
C ARG A 144 8.26 -8.44 -20.70
N ILE A 145 7.56 -9.27 -19.91
CA ILE A 145 8.10 -10.00 -18.76
C ILE A 145 8.23 -11.45 -19.16
N ARG A 146 9.47 -11.96 -19.26
CA ARG A 146 9.78 -13.30 -19.66
C ARG A 146 10.74 -13.95 -18.68
N PHE A 147 10.42 -15.14 -18.19
CA PHE A 147 11.33 -15.94 -17.36
C PHE A 147 12.58 -16.35 -18.17
N ILE A 148 13.66 -16.66 -17.48
CA ILE A 148 14.93 -17.03 -18.11
C ILE A 148 15.03 -18.53 -18.33
N HIS A 149 14.67 -19.34 -17.31
CA HIS A 149 14.77 -20.79 -17.35
C HIS A 149 13.58 -21.46 -16.66
N LEU A 150 13.30 -22.73 -16.99
CA LEU A 150 12.11 -23.44 -16.57
C LEU A 150 12.01 -23.65 -15.05
N SER A 151 13.15 -23.77 -14.35
CA SER A 151 13.17 -23.92 -12.89
C SER A 151 13.08 -22.61 -12.14
N ALA A 152 13.02 -21.45 -12.80
CA ALA A 152 13.02 -20.13 -12.16
C ALA A 152 12.00 -19.99 -11.02
N PHE A 153 10.81 -20.59 -11.15
CA PHE A 153 9.76 -20.56 -10.12
C PHE A 153 9.87 -21.72 -9.11
N ASP A 154 10.76 -22.66 -9.34
CA ASP A 154 11.12 -23.70 -8.37
C ASP A 154 12.18 -23.18 -7.42
N ASP A 155 13.15 -22.42 -7.94
CA ASP A 155 14.24 -21.83 -7.18
C ASP A 155 13.74 -20.74 -6.22
N ASP A 156 12.83 -19.88 -6.68
CA ASP A 156 12.16 -18.88 -5.84
C ASP A 156 10.70 -18.68 -6.30
N PRO A 157 9.74 -19.33 -5.62
CA PRO A 157 8.33 -19.23 -6.00
C PRO A 157 7.74 -17.81 -5.92
N LEU A 158 8.34 -16.88 -5.15
CA LEU A 158 7.91 -15.48 -5.13
C LEU A 158 8.01 -14.82 -6.51
N ARG A 159 8.90 -15.28 -7.38
CA ARG A 159 9.02 -14.79 -8.77
C ARG A 159 7.71 -14.87 -9.54
N ILE A 160 6.79 -15.74 -9.13
CA ILE A 160 5.43 -15.80 -9.68
C ILE A 160 4.73 -14.46 -9.45
N LEU A 161 4.65 -13.97 -8.22
CA LEU A 161 4.05 -12.65 -7.92
C LEU A 161 4.88 -11.49 -8.48
N ARG A 162 6.18 -11.64 -8.46
CA ARG A 162 7.10 -10.65 -9.00
C ARG A 162 6.91 -10.42 -10.50
N ALA A 163 6.48 -11.42 -11.27
CA ALA A 163 6.07 -11.23 -12.67
C ALA A 163 4.91 -10.23 -12.79
N PHE A 164 3.92 -10.32 -11.91
CA PHE A 164 2.76 -9.42 -11.92
C PHE A 164 3.11 -8.02 -11.39
N SER A 165 3.90 -7.93 -10.33
CA SER A 165 4.30 -6.62 -9.78
C SER A 165 5.17 -5.85 -10.76
N LEU A 166 6.13 -6.49 -11.43
CA LEU A 166 6.93 -5.87 -12.48
C LEU A 166 6.06 -5.47 -13.70
N ALA A 167 5.15 -6.36 -14.12
CA ALA A 167 4.22 -6.05 -15.20
C ALA A 167 3.34 -4.85 -14.87
N ALA A 168 2.85 -4.75 -13.62
CA ALA A 168 2.04 -3.64 -13.15
C ALA A 168 2.85 -2.31 -13.09
N ILE A 169 4.06 -2.35 -12.52
CA ILE A 169 4.91 -1.17 -12.36
C ILE A 169 5.36 -0.59 -13.71
N PHE A 170 5.67 -1.45 -14.68
CA PHE A 170 6.19 -1.03 -15.99
C PHE A 170 5.11 -0.92 -17.09
N GLY A 171 3.91 -1.40 -16.84
CA GLY A 171 2.87 -1.52 -17.87
C GLY A 171 3.25 -2.56 -18.95
N PHE A 172 4.02 -3.59 -18.58
CA PHE A 172 4.48 -4.64 -19.48
C PHE A 172 3.51 -5.81 -19.54
N LYS A 173 3.57 -6.59 -20.63
CA LYS A 173 2.81 -7.84 -20.78
C LYS A 173 3.65 -9.03 -20.34
N ILE A 174 3.07 -9.91 -19.54
CA ILE A 174 3.70 -11.20 -19.21
C ILE A 174 3.55 -12.10 -20.45
N THR A 175 4.64 -12.74 -20.89
CA THR A 175 4.60 -13.60 -22.08
C THR A 175 3.70 -14.81 -21.86
N PRO A 176 3.08 -15.38 -22.94
CA PRO A 176 2.22 -16.56 -22.83
C PRO A 176 2.95 -17.76 -22.20
N GLU A 177 4.23 -17.97 -22.52
CA GLU A 177 5.06 -19.03 -21.96
C GLU A 177 5.25 -18.85 -20.46
N THR A 178 5.50 -17.61 -20.03
CA THR A 178 5.62 -17.24 -18.60
C THR A 178 4.30 -17.50 -17.87
N LEU A 179 3.16 -17.07 -18.44
CA LEU A 179 1.84 -17.34 -17.86
C LEU A 179 1.52 -18.84 -17.77
N LYS A 180 1.91 -19.62 -18.79
CA LYS A 180 1.74 -21.08 -18.80
C LYS A 180 2.54 -21.73 -17.67
N LEU A 181 3.80 -21.35 -17.51
CA LEU A 181 4.66 -21.87 -16.43
C LEU A 181 4.14 -21.46 -15.05
N ILE A 182 3.73 -20.20 -14.88
CA ILE A 182 3.09 -19.70 -13.64
C ILE A 182 1.85 -20.53 -13.29
N LYS A 183 0.97 -20.81 -14.28
CA LYS A 183 -0.24 -21.62 -14.06
C LYS A 183 0.07 -23.00 -13.50
N VAL A 184 1.17 -23.62 -13.94
CA VAL A 184 1.63 -24.94 -13.44
C VAL A 184 2.23 -24.82 -12.05
N LYS A 185 3.05 -23.80 -11.80
CA LYS A 185 3.88 -23.68 -10.59
C LYS A 185 3.24 -22.86 -9.45
N LYS A 186 2.08 -22.23 -9.64
CA LYS A 186 1.44 -21.31 -8.68
C LYS A 186 1.25 -21.87 -7.27
N GLY A 187 1.02 -23.18 -7.13
CA GLY A 187 0.86 -23.84 -5.84
C GLY A 187 2.08 -23.68 -4.92
N LYS A 188 3.27 -23.49 -5.49
CA LYS A 188 4.50 -23.26 -4.73
C LYS A 188 4.49 -21.91 -3.97
N LEU A 189 3.61 -20.96 -4.30
CA LEU A 189 3.45 -19.73 -3.51
C LEU A 189 3.10 -19.99 -2.04
N ASN A 190 2.53 -21.14 -1.71
CA ASN A 190 2.24 -21.51 -0.31
C ASN A 190 3.51 -21.68 0.55
N THR A 191 4.69 -21.86 -0.05
CA THR A 191 5.96 -21.98 0.67
C THR A 191 6.65 -20.64 0.91
N VAL A 192 6.13 -19.56 0.32
CA VAL A 192 6.71 -18.22 0.45
C VAL A 192 6.24 -17.54 1.72
N SER A 193 7.14 -16.86 2.42
CA SER A 193 6.79 -16.10 3.62
C SER A 193 5.75 -15.00 3.33
N SER A 194 4.87 -14.78 4.28
CA SER A 194 3.77 -13.81 4.13
C SER A 194 4.25 -12.39 3.90
N GLU A 195 5.39 -12.01 4.48
CA GLU A 195 6.02 -10.71 4.30
C GLU A 195 6.42 -10.47 2.85
N ARG A 196 7.07 -11.47 2.23
CA ARG A 196 7.49 -11.38 0.83
C ARG A 196 6.29 -11.33 -0.12
N VAL A 197 5.26 -12.13 0.16
CA VAL A 197 3.97 -12.10 -0.59
C VAL A 197 3.30 -10.74 -0.47
N ARG A 198 3.19 -10.21 0.76
CA ARG A 198 2.65 -8.87 1.03
C ARG A 198 3.36 -7.81 0.21
N ASP A 199 4.69 -7.80 0.23
CA ASP A 199 5.46 -6.74 -0.42
C ASP A 199 5.25 -6.73 -1.94
N GLU A 200 5.14 -7.89 -2.58
CA GLU A 200 4.79 -7.95 -4.01
C GLU A 200 3.33 -7.56 -4.28
N LEU A 201 2.38 -7.95 -3.41
CA LEU A 201 0.98 -7.53 -3.52
C LEU A 201 0.85 -6.00 -3.39
N PHE A 202 1.54 -5.39 -2.42
CA PHE A 202 1.50 -3.94 -2.21
C PHE A 202 2.12 -3.17 -3.39
N LYS A 203 3.16 -3.70 -4.02
CA LYS A 203 3.67 -3.13 -5.28
C LYS A 203 2.61 -3.11 -6.38
N ILE A 204 1.79 -4.15 -6.51
CA ILE A 204 0.67 -4.18 -7.46
C ILE A 204 -0.37 -3.12 -7.08
N LEU A 205 -0.80 -3.09 -5.81
CA LEU A 205 -1.80 -2.14 -5.30
C LEU A 205 -1.34 -0.68 -5.45
N GLY A 206 -0.04 -0.40 -5.38
CA GLY A 206 0.54 0.93 -5.57
C GLY A 206 0.49 1.46 -7.01
N THR A 207 0.14 0.63 -8.00
CA THR A 207 0.06 1.05 -9.41
C THR A 207 -1.31 1.63 -9.76
N ALA A 208 -1.40 2.38 -10.84
CA ALA A 208 -2.68 2.88 -11.37
C ALA A 208 -3.52 1.80 -12.09
N ARG A 209 -3.07 0.54 -12.08
CA ARG A 209 -3.70 -0.59 -12.79
C ARG A 209 -3.85 -1.82 -11.89
N ALA A 210 -3.99 -1.63 -10.59
CA ALA A 210 -4.15 -2.72 -9.63
C ALA A 210 -5.39 -3.59 -9.97
N TYR A 211 -6.48 -2.94 -10.43
CA TYR A 211 -7.68 -3.65 -10.87
C TYR A 211 -7.38 -4.72 -11.92
N ASP A 212 -6.67 -4.38 -13.01
CA ASP A 212 -6.36 -5.31 -14.09
C ASP A 212 -5.57 -6.52 -13.58
N TYR A 213 -4.59 -6.27 -12.71
CA TYR A 213 -3.74 -7.33 -12.18
C TYR A 213 -4.42 -8.17 -11.10
N LEU A 214 -5.29 -7.60 -10.28
CA LEU A 214 -6.12 -8.38 -9.36
C LEU A 214 -7.06 -9.32 -10.12
N ILE A 215 -7.71 -8.86 -11.20
CA ILE A 215 -8.52 -9.70 -12.09
C ILE A 215 -7.67 -10.81 -12.74
N LEU A 216 -6.46 -10.49 -13.19
CA LEU A 216 -5.57 -11.49 -13.80
C LEU A 216 -5.12 -12.54 -12.78
N LEU A 217 -4.75 -12.13 -11.57
CA LEU A 217 -4.41 -13.02 -10.45
C LEU A 217 -5.60 -13.93 -10.08
N ASP A 218 -6.83 -13.39 -10.08
CA ASP A 218 -8.04 -14.19 -9.82
C ASP A 218 -8.30 -15.22 -10.93
N LYS A 219 -8.25 -14.81 -12.19
CA LYS A 219 -8.39 -15.72 -13.35
C LYS A 219 -7.40 -16.88 -13.30
N LEU A 220 -6.19 -16.63 -12.84
CA LEU A 220 -5.16 -17.66 -12.66
C LEU A 220 -5.28 -18.43 -11.34
N LYS A 221 -6.27 -18.09 -10.50
CA LYS A 221 -6.47 -18.66 -9.16
C LYS A 221 -5.26 -18.46 -8.23
N ILE A 222 -4.46 -17.42 -8.45
CA ILE A 222 -3.34 -17.04 -7.59
C ILE A 222 -3.88 -16.22 -6.41
N LEU A 223 -4.87 -15.35 -6.67
CA LEU A 223 -5.46 -14.52 -5.62
C LEU A 223 -6.07 -15.34 -4.49
N LYS A 224 -6.67 -16.50 -4.81
CA LYS A 224 -7.13 -17.49 -3.83
C LYS A 224 -6.02 -18.03 -2.91
N ILE A 225 -4.79 -18.11 -3.39
CA ILE A 225 -3.63 -18.55 -2.59
C ILE A 225 -3.20 -17.43 -1.64
N ILE A 226 -3.22 -16.19 -2.13
CA ILE A 226 -2.77 -15.01 -1.37
C ILE A 226 -3.83 -14.56 -0.35
N LEU A 227 -5.10 -14.54 -0.77
CA LEU A 227 -6.26 -14.05 -0.01
C LEU A 227 -7.40 -15.09 -0.06
N PRO A 228 -7.25 -16.25 0.59
CA PRO A 228 -8.26 -17.31 0.55
C PRO A 228 -9.63 -16.86 1.11
N GLU A 229 -9.64 -15.85 1.98
CA GLU A 229 -10.84 -15.31 2.60
C GLU A 229 -11.84 -14.70 1.60
N ILE A 230 -11.38 -14.31 0.40
CA ILE A 230 -12.27 -13.73 -0.62
C ILE A 230 -13.13 -14.77 -1.34
N GLU A 231 -12.78 -16.05 -1.28
CA GLU A 231 -13.53 -17.09 -2.00
C GLU A 231 -14.98 -17.20 -1.52
N ILE A 232 -15.24 -16.94 -0.24
CA ILE A 232 -16.61 -16.92 0.30
C ILE A 232 -17.49 -15.78 -0.26
N MET A 233 -16.86 -14.73 -0.85
CA MET A 233 -17.56 -13.60 -1.46
C MET A 233 -18.09 -13.95 -2.86
N ARG A 234 -17.58 -15.01 -3.49
CA ARG A 234 -17.91 -15.41 -4.85
C ARG A 234 -19.35 -15.90 -4.95
N ALA A 235 -20.05 -15.43 -5.96
CA ALA A 235 -21.45 -15.77 -6.25
C ALA A 235 -22.45 -15.39 -5.13
N VAL A 236 -22.07 -14.56 -4.17
CA VAL A 236 -23.00 -14.05 -3.14
C VAL A 236 -23.81 -12.90 -3.71
N ASN A 237 -25.08 -13.14 -4.00
CA ASN A 237 -26.02 -12.12 -4.49
C ASN A 237 -26.33 -11.10 -3.38
N GLN A 238 -26.32 -9.82 -3.73
CA GLN A 238 -26.46 -8.67 -2.84
C GLN A 238 -27.87 -8.02 -2.88
N GLY A 239 -28.77 -8.54 -3.71
CA GLY A 239 -30.12 -7.98 -3.86
C GLY A 239 -30.19 -6.83 -4.88
N PRO A 240 -31.33 -6.08 -4.92
CA PRO A 240 -31.67 -5.21 -6.05
C PRO A 240 -30.87 -3.90 -6.13
N TYR A 241 -30.10 -3.53 -5.11
CA TYR A 241 -29.21 -2.36 -5.14
C TYR A 241 -27.92 -2.63 -5.91
N HIS A 242 -27.52 -3.90 -6.06
CA HIS A 242 -26.29 -4.30 -6.73
C HIS A 242 -26.59 -5.16 -7.95
N HIS A 243 -25.83 -4.97 -9.03
CA HIS A 243 -25.88 -5.78 -10.24
C HIS A 243 -24.82 -6.88 -10.27
N LEU A 244 -23.86 -6.83 -9.35
CA LEU A 244 -22.73 -7.77 -9.25
C LEU A 244 -22.84 -8.61 -7.97
N ASP A 245 -22.24 -9.80 -7.95
CA ASP A 245 -21.98 -10.52 -6.69
C ASP A 245 -20.94 -9.78 -5.85
N VAL A 246 -20.77 -10.16 -4.56
CA VAL A 246 -19.93 -9.45 -3.61
C VAL A 246 -18.49 -9.35 -4.11
N LEU A 247 -17.91 -10.44 -4.66
CA LEU A 247 -16.51 -10.42 -5.12
C LEU A 247 -16.33 -9.55 -6.36
N LYS A 248 -17.22 -9.66 -7.34
CA LYS A 248 -17.16 -8.82 -8.55
C LYS A 248 -17.36 -7.35 -8.22
N HIS A 249 -18.26 -7.05 -7.25
CA HIS A 249 -18.43 -5.69 -6.74
C HIS A 249 -17.14 -5.16 -6.10
N SER A 250 -16.44 -5.96 -5.31
CA SER A 250 -15.15 -5.58 -4.73
C SER A 250 -14.09 -5.28 -5.79
N PHE A 251 -14.02 -6.05 -6.86
CA PHE A 251 -13.15 -5.73 -8.00
C PHE A 251 -13.55 -4.41 -8.66
N GLU A 252 -14.86 -4.23 -8.96
CA GLU A 252 -15.34 -2.99 -9.57
C GLU A 252 -15.09 -1.78 -8.67
N SER A 253 -15.17 -1.93 -7.36
CA SER A 253 -14.84 -0.87 -6.40
C SER A 253 -13.35 -0.48 -6.50
N VAL A 254 -12.44 -1.45 -6.75
CA VAL A 254 -11.02 -1.14 -7.02
C VAL A 254 -10.86 -0.39 -8.34
N ASN A 255 -11.61 -0.75 -9.38
CA ASN A 255 -11.63 0.01 -10.63
C ASN A 255 -12.06 1.46 -10.38
N LYS A 256 -13.15 1.66 -9.62
CA LYS A 256 -13.68 2.99 -9.32
C LYS A 256 -12.75 3.83 -8.43
N ILE A 257 -12.05 3.24 -7.48
CA ILE A 257 -11.08 4.02 -6.69
C ILE A 257 -9.90 4.51 -7.56
N GLU A 258 -9.50 3.76 -8.58
CA GLU A 258 -8.46 4.20 -9.53
C GLU A 258 -8.91 5.40 -10.35
N GLU A 259 -10.16 5.38 -10.84
CA GLU A 259 -10.78 6.54 -11.51
C GLU A 259 -10.83 7.77 -10.57
N ILE A 260 -11.28 7.59 -9.33
CA ILE A 260 -11.37 8.65 -8.32
C ILE A 260 -9.99 9.24 -8.00
N ILE A 261 -8.97 8.41 -7.83
CA ILE A 261 -7.60 8.88 -7.57
C ILE A 261 -7.09 9.73 -8.73
N GLU A 262 -7.37 9.36 -9.98
CA GLU A 262 -6.99 10.15 -11.14
C GLU A 262 -7.75 11.49 -11.18
N GLU A 263 -9.05 11.51 -10.85
CA GLU A 263 -9.83 12.76 -10.74
C GLU A 263 -9.24 13.71 -9.67
N TYR A 264 -8.79 13.18 -8.54
CA TYR A 264 -8.18 13.95 -7.45
C TYR A 264 -6.68 14.23 -7.64
N LYS A 265 -6.10 13.86 -8.79
CA LYS A 265 -4.66 14.04 -9.08
C LYS A 265 -4.18 15.48 -8.96
N ALA A 266 -5.03 16.45 -9.31
CA ALA A 266 -4.76 17.87 -9.17
C ALA A 266 -4.84 18.39 -7.73
N SER A 267 -5.46 17.64 -6.81
CA SER A 267 -5.55 18.00 -5.40
C SER A 267 -4.27 17.67 -4.66
N ALA A 268 -3.47 18.68 -4.32
CA ALA A 268 -2.24 18.49 -3.54
C ALA A 268 -2.52 17.85 -2.16
N ASP A 269 -3.61 18.25 -1.50
CA ASP A 269 -3.98 17.73 -0.18
C ASP A 269 -4.28 16.22 -0.24
N VAL A 270 -5.10 15.75 -1.19
CA VAL A 270 -5.42 14.32 -1.37
C VAL A 270 -4.19 13.54 -1.81
N LYS A 271 -3.42 14.08 -2.76
CA LYS A 271 -2.18 13.45 -3.23
C LYS A 271 -1.18 13.25 -2.10
N ASN A 272 -0.96 14.29 -1.27
CA ASN A 272 -0.06 14.21 -0.14
C ASN A 272 -0.56 13.21 0.90
N PHE A 273 -1.86 13.18 1.20
CA PHE A 273 -2.47 12.21 2.08
C PHE A 273 -2.24 10.78 1.61
N LEU A 274 -2.51 10.48 0.34
CA LEU A 274 -2.33 9.13 -0.23
C LEU A 274 -0.86 8.69 -0.28
N ASN A 275 0.08 9.64 -0.38
CA ASN A 275 1.51 9.35 -0.38
C ASN A 275 2.14 9.25 1.02
N GLN A 276 1.39 9.51 2.10
CA GLN A 276 1.89 9.30 3.46
C GLN A 276 2.24 7.85 3.70
N ALA A 277 3.43 7.59 4.24
CA ALA A 277 3.79 6.28 4.75
C ALA A 277 2.95 5.95 5.98
N VAL A 278 2.38 4.75 6.02
CA VAL A 278 1.68 4.21 7.21
C VAL A 278 2.65 3.36 8.02
N ALA A 279 3.48 2.56 7.33
CA ALA A 279 4.53 1.77 7.96
C ALA A 279 5.67 1.53 6.97
N ALA A 280 6.92 1.75 7.40
CA ALA A 280 8.09 1.68 6.55
C ALA A 280 7.91 2.50 5.25
N GLU A 281 8.02 1.89 4.08
CA GLU A 281 7.83 2.56 2.79
C GLU A 281 6.40 2.40 2.23
N ARG A 282 5.51 1.65 2.89
CA ARG A 282 4.15 1.39 2.41
C ARG A 282 3.24 2.59 2.67
N LYS A 283 2.57 3.01 1.62
CA LYS A 283 1.77 4.24 1.58
C LYS A 283 0.30 3.95 1.86
N ARG A 284 -0.42 5.00 2.23
CA ARG A 284 -1.89 4.94 2.36
C ARG A 284 -2.60 4.51 1.09
N LEU A 285 -2.06 4.85 -0.08
CA LEU A 285 -2.62 4.47 -1.38
C LEU A 285 -2.79 2.95 -1.51
N GLU A 286 -1.75 2.19 -1.21
CA GLU A 286 -1.78 0.73 -1.32
C GLU A 286 -2.76 0.13 -0.32
N LEU A 287 -2.73 0.64 0.92
CA LEU A 287 -3.62 0.19 1.99
C LEU A 287 -5.08 0.55 1.72
N LEU A 288 -5.35 1.74 1.15
CA LEU A 288 -6.69 2.14 0.72
C LEU A 288 -7.24 1.17 -0.32
N LYS A 289 -6.47 0.82 -1.36
CA LYS A 289 -6.92 -0.14 -2.37
C LYS A 289 -7.19 -1.53 -1.81
N LEU A 290 -6.38 -1.97 -0.84
CA LEU A 290 -6.66 -3.21 -0.10
C LEU A 290 -7.96 -3.08 0.70
N GLY A 291 -8.18 -1.96 1.39
CA GLY A 291 -9.41 -1.68 2.12
C GLY A 291 -10.65 -1.65 1.21
N VAL A 292 -10.53 -1.00 0.04
CA VAL A 292 -11.59 -1.01 -1.00
C VAL A 292 -11.88 -2.42 -1.49
N PHE A 293 -10.86 -3.24 -1.70
CA PHE A 293 -11.05 -4.63 -2.13
C PHE A 293 -11.74 -5.49 -1.06
N LEU A 294 -11.49 -5.22 0.22
CA LEU A 294 -11.97 -6.01 1.34
C LEU A 294 -13.20 -5.43 2.07
N HIS A 295 -13.72 -4.26 1.67
CA HIS A 295 -14.76 -3.57 2.45
C HIS A 295 -15.99 -4.42 2.75
N ASP A 296 -16.38 -5.26 1.81
CA ASP A 296 -17.55 -6.13 1.86
C ASP A 296 -17.25 -7.60 2.22
N VAL A 297 -16.04 -7.92 2.66
CA VAL A 297 -15.62 -9.29 2.97
C VAL A 297 -16.48 -9.96 4.07
N GLY A 298 -17.16 -9.17 4.89
CA GLY A 298 -18.07 -9.64 5.93
C GLY A 298 -19.47 -10.00 5.45
N LYS A 299 -19.89 -9.59 4.24
CA LYS A 299 -21.26 -9.82 3.73
C LYS A 299 -21.67 -11.29 3.70
N PRO A 300 -20.83 -12.23 3.24
CA PRO A 300 -21.22 -13.64 3.20
C PRO A 300 -21.63 -14.19 4.57
N GLN A 301 -20.88 -13.87 5.62
CA GLN A 301 -21.15 -14.33 6.99
C GLN A 301 -22.32 -13.60 7.66
N ALA A 302 -22.55 -12.34 7.30
CA ALA A 302 -23.65 -11.53 7.81
C ALA A 302 -24.96 -11.73 7.05
N LYS A 303 -24.97 -12.50 5.95
CA LYS A 303 -26.13 -12.72 5.09
C LYS A 303 -27.29 -13.35 5.86
N ARG A 304 -28.46 -12.72 5.82
CA ARG A 304 -29.72 -13.21 6.40
C ARG A 304 -30.88 -12.97 5.41
N ARG A 305 -31.96 -13.71 5.58
CA ARG A 305 -33.25 -13.47 4.91
C ARG A 305 -34.27 -12.95 5.91
N LYS A 306 -34.92 -11.81 5.62
CA LYS A 306 -35.97 -11.22 6.42
C LYS A 306 -37.05 -10.66 5.49
N GLY A 307 -38.31 -11.13 5.63
CA GLY A 307 -39.43 -10.67 4.78
C GLY A 307 -39.15 -10.86 3.28
N GLY A 308 -38.59 -11.99 2.87
CA GLY A 308 -38.22 -12.28 1.46
C GLY A 308 -37.02 -11.51 0.91
N LYS A 309 -36.46 -10.54 1.66
CA LYS A 309 -35.30 -9.73 1.26
C LYS A 309 -34.01 -10.25 1.85
N THR A 310 -32.93 -10.17 1.09
CA THR A 310 -31.57 -10.42 1.59
C THR A 310 -31.05 -9.17 2.30
N ILE A 311 -30.55 -9.33 3.52
CA ILE A 311 -29.97 -8.28 4.34
C ILE A 311 -28.59 -8.70 4.85
N PHE A 312 -27.73 -7.71 5.15
CA PHE A 312 -26.33 -7.89 5.57
C PHE A 312 -25.99 -7.04 6.80
N HIS A 313 -26.93 -6.89 7.74
CA HIS A 313 -26.69 -6.06 8.93
C HIS A 313 -25.48 -6.54 9.72
N GLY A 314 -24.59 -5.61 10.08
CA GLY A 314 -23.39 -5.87 10.86
C GLY A 314 -22.23 -6.45 10.05
N HIS A 315 -22.33 -6.50 8.70
CA HIS A 315 -21.23 -7.00 7.87
C HIS A 315 -19.97 -6.15 8.00
N GLU A 316 -20.09 -4.87 8.32
CA GLU A 316 -18.98 -3.96 8.57
C GLU A 316 -18.15 -4.40 9.80
N ARG A 317 -18.78 -4.92 10.85
CA ARG A 317 -18.13 -5.46 12.04
C ARG A 317 -17.42 -6.78 11.74
N VAL A 318 -18.16 -7.70 11.11
CA VAL A 318 -17.63 -9.00 10.68
C VAL A 318 -16.45 -8.79 9.71
N GLY A 319 -16.64 -7.90 8.74
CA GLY A 319 -15.61 -7.54 7.75
C GLY A 319 -14.34 -6.96 8.40
N ALA A 320 -14.50 -6.05 9.36
CA ALA A 320 -13.37 -5.49 10.10
C ALA A 320 -12.58 -6.57 10.87
N HIS A 321 -13.27 -7.56 11.46
CA HIS A 321 -12.62 -8.69 12.10
C HIS A 321 -11.84 -9.56 11.10
N ILE A 322 -12.44 -9.88 9.95
CA ILE A 322 -11.79 -10.64 8.88
C ILE A 322 -10.57 -9.86 8.35
N ALA A 323 -10.72 -8.55 8.10
CA ALA A 323 -9.64 -7.69 7.64
C ALA A 323 -8.45 -7.65 8.63
N ARG A 324 -8.71 -7.66 9.96
CA ARG A 324 -7.68 -7.81 10.99
C ARG A 324 -6.93 -9.13 10.86
N ASN A 325 -7.64 -10.22 10.63
CA ASN A 325 -7.01 -11.55 10.48
C ASN A 325 -6.16 -11.63 9.21
N ILE A 326 -6.65 -11.06 8.09
CA ILE A 326 -5.87 -10.91 6.85
C ILE A 326 -4.60 -10.08 7.11
N ALA A 327 -4.74 -8.93 7.78
CA ALA A 327 -3.62 -8.06 8.11
C ALA A 327 -2.54 -8.77 8.96
N ARG A 328 -2.95 -9.54 9.99
CA ARG A 328 -2.03 -10.33 10.80
C ARG A 328 -1.33 -11.42 9.98
N ARG A 329 -2.06 -12.14 9.15
CA ARG A 329 -1.52 -13.19 8.29
C ARG A 329 -0.54 -12.63 7.27
N LEU A 330 -0.81 -11.46 6.70
CA LEU A 330 0.10 -10.74 5.80
C LEU A 330 1.22 -9.99 6.54
N LYS A 331 1.29 -10.10 7.87
CA LYS A 331 2.32 -9.41 8.69
C LYS A 331 2.35 -7.89 8.45
N LEU A 332 1.17 -7.28 8.37
CA LEU A 332 1.04 -5.82 8.41
C LEU A 332 1.39 -5.30 9.82
N SER A 333 1.88 -4.06 9.90
CA SER A 333 2.11 -3.40 11.19
C SER A 333 0.79 -3.15 11.94
N ASN A 334 0.89 -2.83 13.23
CA ASN A 334 -0.29 -2.48 14.02
C ASN A 334 -1.02 -1.26 13.44
N ASP A 335 -0.30 -0.25 12.96
CA ASP A 335 -0.90 0.94 12.35
C ASP A 335 -1.64 0.61 11.05
N GLU A 336 -1.06 -0.22 10.20
CA GLU A 336 -1.71 -0.70 8.97
C GLU A 336 -2.95 -1.54 9.28
N LEU A 337 -2.86 -2.43 10.27
CA LEU A 337 -3.96 -3.28 10.72
C LEU A 337 -5.14 -2.43 11.23
N GLU A 338 -4.85 -1.45 12.10
CA GLU A 338 -5.88 -0.55 12.62
C GLU A 338 -6.50 0.31 11.51
N ALA A 339 -5.68 0.85 10.60
CA ALA A 339 -6.15 1.64 9.47
C ALA A 339 -7.06 0.81 8.55
N LEU A 340 -6.65 -0.41 8.16
CA LEU A 340 -7.44 -1.31 7.33
C LEU A 340 -8.76 -1.69 8.01
N SER A 341 -8.71 -2.06 9.28
CA SER A 341 -9.88 -2.41 10.07
C SER A 341 -10.88 -1.24 10.18
N LYS A 342 -10.39 -0.01 10.42
CA LYS A 342 -11.22 1.20 10.46
C LYS A 342 -11.88 1.50 9.12
N MET A 343 -11.15 1.37 8.01
CA MET A 343 -11.71 1.56 6.67
C MET A 343 -12.89 0.63 6.43
N VAL A 344 -12.71 -0.67 6.71
CA VAL A 344 -13.77 -1.67 6.55
C VAL A 344 -14.92 -1.45 7.53
N PHE A 345 -14.65 -1.08 8.78
CA PHE A 345 -15.71 -0.84 9.78
C PHE A 345 -16.57 0.38 9.47
N TRP A 346 -15.97 1.47 9.01
CA TRP A 346 -16.64 2.75 8.83
C TRP A 346 -17.14 3.02 7.40
N HIS A 347 -16.96 2.09 6.45
CA HIS A 347 -17.23 2.35 5.02
C HIS A 347 -18.65 2.78 4.71
N LEU A 348 -19.64 2.33 5.49
CA LEU A 348 -21.05 2.73 5.32
C LEU A 348 -21.37 4.14 5.86
N ARG A 349 -20.54 4.66 6.77
CA ARG A 349 -20.85 5.90 7.48
C ARG A 349 -21.02 7.12 6.57
N PRO A 350 -20.20 7.34 5.53
CA PRO A 350 -20.42 8.44 4.59
C PRO A 350 -21.75 8.33 3.83
N GLY A 351 -22.21 7.12 3.50
CA GLY A 351 -23.53 6.89 2.90
C GLY A 351 -24.65 7.39 3.81
N TYR A 352 -24.64 7.03 5.09
CA TYR A 352 -25.64 7.53 6.07
C TYR A 352 -25.60 9.04 6.25
N LEU A 353 -24.42 9.67 6.12
CA LEU A 353 -24.30 11.13 6.13
C LEU A 353 -24.90 11.75 4.87
N ALA A 354 -24.79 11.05 3.75
CA ALA A 354 -25.31 11.52 2.46
C ALA A 354 -26.83 11.34 2.34
N ASP A 355 -27.46 10.43 3.09
CA ASP A 355 -28.92 10.26 3.12
C ASP A 355 -29.63 11.54 3.59
N SER A 356 -28.98 12.33 4.46
CA SER A 356 -29.40 13.69 4.75
C SER A 356 -28.69 14.66 3.81
N ASN A 357 -29.42 15.42 2.99
CA ASN A 357 -28.83 16.35 2.01
C ASN A 357 -27.80 17.33 2.64
N ARG A 358 -27.93 17.61 3.93
CA ARG A 358 -27.00 18.43 4.73
C ARG A 358 -26.76 17.76 6.07
N PRO A 359 -25.71 16.98 6.23
CA PRO A 359 -25.39 16.38 7.52
C PRO A 359 -25.13 17.46 8.59
N SER A 360 -25.68 17.26 9.80
CA SER A 360 -25.50 18.19 10.89
C SER A 360 -24.02 18.31 11.30
N GLU A 361 -23.62 19.47 11.84
CA GLU A 361 -22.25 19.67 12.35
C GLU A 361 -21.86 18.60 13.37
N ARG A 362 -22.82 18.17 14.20
CA ARG A 362 -22.65 17.09 15.16
C ARG A 362 -22.33 15.74 14.47
N ALA A 363 -23.06 15.39 13.42
CA ALA A 363 -22.84 14.16 12.67
C ALA A 363 -21.47 14.17 11.97
N LYS A 364 -21.06 15.31 11.39
CA LYS A 364 -19.73 15.51 10.78
C LYS A 364 -18.61 15.40 11.81
N PHE A 365 -18.76 16.07 12.97
CA PHE A 365 -17.78 15.99 14.05
C PHE A 365 -17.55 14.55 14.50
N ARG A 366 -18.66 13.81 14.77
CA ARG A 366 -18.58 12.40 15.16
C ARG A 366 -17.90 11.55 14.11
N TYR A 367 -18.21 11.78 12.82
CA TYR A 367 -17.57 11.07 11.73
C TYR A 367 -16.05 11.27 11.75
N PHE A 368 -15.57 12.52 11.80
CA PHE A 368 -14.13 12.83 11.81
C PHE A 368 -13.42 12.33 13.07
N ARG A 369 -14.04 12.44 14.23
CA ARG A 369 -13.52 11.91 15.49
C ARG A 369 -13.35 10.39 15.44
N ASP A 370 -14.40 9.67 15.02
CA ASP A 370 -14.45 8.21 15.06
C ASP A 370 -13.56 7.59 13.98
N SER A 371 -13.52 8.17 12.78
CA SER A 371 -12.65 7.73 11.67
C SER A 371 -11.19 8.13 11.88
N GLY A 372 -10.94 9.24 12.58
CA GLY A 372 -9.59 9.74 12.88
C GLY A 372 -8.75 9.96 11.63
N ASN A 373 -7.54 9.42 11.63
CA ASN A 373 -6.60 9.54 10.51
C ASN A 373 -7.09 8.87 9.21
N GLU A 374 -8.10 8.00 9.30
CA GLU A 374 -8.64 7.28 8.14
C GLU A 374 -9.89 7.95 7.55
N ALA A 375 -10.27 9.13 8.02
CA ALA A 375 -11.46 9.83 7.55
C ALA A 375 -11.48 10.00 6.01
N ILE A 376 -10.37 10.42 5.42
CA ILE A 376 -10.25 10.58 3.95
C ILE A 376 -10.27 9.22 3.25
N SER A 377 -9.57 8.22 3.78
CA SER A 377 -9.58 6.86 3.22
C SER A 377 -11.00 6.29 3.16
N VAL A 378 -11.79 6.47 4.23
CA VAL A 378 -13.19 6.02 4.32
C VAL A 378 -14.08 6.80 3.35
N LEU A 379 -13.88 8.12 3.17
CA LEU A 379 -14.62 8.92 2.20
C LEU A 379 -14.36 8.48 0.76
N LEU A 380 -13.10 8.28 0.40
CA LEU A 380 -12.70 7.81 -0.93
C LEU A 380 -13.20 6.38 -1.19
N LEU A 381 -13.11 5.49 -0.20
CA LEU A 381 -13.67 4.14 -0.28
C LEU A 381 -15.18 4.18 -0.53
N SER A 382 -15.92 5.01 0.22
CA SER A 382 -17.37 5.14 0.09
C SER A 382 -17.80 5.69 -1.29
N LEU A 383 -16.99 6.57 -1.91
CA LEU A 383 -17.20 6.99 -3.30
C LEU A 383 -17.02 5.82 -4.27
N ALA A 384 -15.99 5.03 -4.07
CA ALA A 384 -15.70 3.89 -4.94
C ALA A 384 -16.79 2.81 -4.85
N ASP A 385 -17.23 2.48 -3.64
CA ASP A 385 -18.33 1.56 -3.38
C ASP A 385 -19.62 2.05 -4.05
N GLN A 386 -20.00 3.31 -3.84
CA GLN A 386 -21.18 3.89 -4.41
C GLN A 386 -21.13 3.91 -5.95
N ARG A 387 -20.00 4.26 -6.57
CA ARG A 387 -19.81 4.25 -8.03
C ARG A 387 -19.85 2.82 -8.62
N ALA A 388 -19.45 1.82 -7.86
CA ALA A 388 -19.55 0.41 -8.23
C ALA A 388 -20.96 -0.16 -8.06
N THR A 389 -21.83 0.52 -7.29
CA THR A 389 -23.20 0.10 -6.99
C THR A 389 -24.18 0.63 -8.04
N ARG A 390 -24.66 -0.25 -8.95
CA ARG A 390 -25.53 0.08 -10.08
C ARG A 390 -26.71 -0.89 -10.19
N GLY A 391 -27.45 -1.06 -9.11
CA GLY A 391 -28.66 -1.88 -9.10
C GLY A 391 -29.89 -1.09 -9.52
N ARG A 392 -31.01 -1.82 -9.73
CA ARG A 392 -32.30 -1.23 -10.18
C ARG A 392 -32.85 -0.17 -9.21
N LEU A 393 -32.49 -0.24 -7.94
CA LEU A 393 -32.94 0.71 -6.92
C LEU A 393 -31.96 1.85 -6.66
N THR A 394 -30.86 1.94 -7.41
CA THR A 394 -29.87 3.03 -7.27
C THR A 394 -30.19 4.14 -8.26
N THR A 395 -30.67 5.30 -7.77
CA THR A 395 -31.02 6.43 -8.63
C THR A 395 -29.82 7.34 -8.93
N GLN A 396 -29.92 8.14 -9.98
CA GLN A 396 -28.88 9.12 -10.34
C GLN A 396 -28.80 10.23 -9.29
N GLU A 397 -29.94 10.67 -8.76
CA GLU A 397 -30.04 11.71 -7.73
C GLU A 397 -29.35 11.30 -6.45
N SER A 398 -29.58 10.06 -5.99
CA SER A 398 -28.95 9.49 -4.81
C SER A 398 -27.40 9.45 -4.95
N ARG A 399 -26.91 9.07 -6.14
CA ARG A 399 -25.47 9.06 -6.45
C ARG A 399 -24.86 10.45 -6.44
N GLN A 400 -25.49 11.41 -7.12
CA GLN A 400 -25.03 12.80 -7.16
C GLN A 400 -25.05 13.45 -5.77
N GLN A 401 -26.07 13.13 -4.95
CA GLN A 401 -26.13 13.60 -3.56
C GLN A 401 -24.98 13.05 -2.73
N HIS A 402 -24.71 11.74 -2.82
CA HIS A 402 -23.60 11.12 -2.13
C HIS A 402 -22.25 11.75 -2.54
N GLU A 403 -21.99 11.92 -3.83
CA GLU A 403 -20.77 12.55 -4.33
C GLU A 403 -20.61 13.99 -3.83
N ARG A 404 -21.70 14.79 -3.85
CA ARG A 404 -21.66 16.18 -3.33
C ARG A 404 -21.32 16.24 -1.85
N VAL A 405 -21.96 15.40 -1.04
CA VAL A 405 -21.74 15.37 0.41
C VAL A 405 -20.33 14.91 0.74
N VAL A 406 -19.86 13.83 0.11
CA VAL A 406 -18.51 13.31 0.34
C VAL A 406 -17.44 14.29 -0.12
N ALA A 407 -17.59 14.91 -1.28
CA ALA A 407 -16.66 15.94 -1.76
C ALA A 407 -16.62 17.17 -0.82
N ALA A 408 -17.75 17.55 -0.24
CA ALA A 408 -17.81 18.62 0.78
C ALA A 408 -17.06 18.21 2.07
N LEU A 409 -17.24 16.98 2.54
CA LEU A 409 -16.53 16.45 3.72
C LEU A 409 -15.02 16.36 3.51
N ILE A 410 -14.55 15.97 2.32
CA ILE A 410 -13.11 15.95 1.98
C ILE A 410 -12.54 17.38 2.07
N ARG A 411 -13.21 18.37 1.46
CA ARG A 411 -12.77 19.79 1.55
C ARG A 411 -12.78 20.30 2.99
N GLU A 412 -13.80 19.98 3.77
CA GLU A 412 -13.93 20.39 5.16
C GLU A 412 -12.82 19.80 6.02
N TYR A 413 -12.49 18.52 5.84
CA TYR A 413 -11.40 17.86 6.55
C TYR A 413 -10.09 18.59 6.37
N PHE A 414 -9.68 18.85 5.13
CA PHE A 414 -8.39 19.50 4.85
C PHE A 414 -8.40 20.99 5.29
N ARG A 415 -9.52 21.67 5.20
CA ARG A 415 -9.68 23.02 5.74
C ARG A 415 -9.43 23.02 7.26
N LYS A 416 -10.10 22.12 8.00
CA LYS A 416 -9.94 22.01 9.47
C LYS A 416 -8.52 21.59 9.89
N GLN A 417 -7.81 20.81 9.08
CA GLN A 417 -6.40 20.46 9.36
C GLN A 417 -5.46 21.68 9.30
N LYS A 418 -5.80 22.69 8.51
CA LYS A 418 -5.03 23.94 8.39
C LYS A 418 -5.39 24.96 9.48
N GLU A 419 -6.52 24.79 10.15
CA GLU A 419 -6.96 25.64 11.23
C GLU A 419 -6.23 25.31 12.53
N LYS A 420 -5.93 26.33 13.35
CA LYS A 420 -5.32 26.13 14.66
C LYS A 420 -6.28 25.36 15.56
N LYS A 421 -5.84 24.23 16.11
CA LYS A 421 -6.67 23.44 17.02
C LYS A 421 -7.10 24.30 18.21
N MET A 422 -8.41 24.37 18.44
CA MET A 422 -8.93 25.06 19.64
C MET A 422 -8.51 24.28 20.89
N PRO A 423 -7.96 24.96 21.93
CA PRO A 423 -7.68 24.28 23.18
C PRO A 423 -8.96 23.77 23.82
N ARG A 424 -8.87 22.67 24.54
CA ARG A 424 -10.00 22.14 25.32
C ARG A 424 -10.41 23.13 26.40
N LEU A 425 -11.71 23.40 26.55
CA LEU A 425 -12.25 24.27 27.56
C LEU A 425 -12.10 23.74 28.99
N ILE A 426 -12.20 22.41 29.14
CA ILE A 426 -12.00 21.68 30.41
C ILE A 426 -11.24 20.36 30.16
N ASN A 427 -10.59 19.90 31.22
CA ASN A 427 -9.91 18.59 31.26
C ASN A 427 -10.48 17.71 32.40
N GLY A 428 -9.90 16.52 32.60
CA GLY A 428 -10.35 15.58 33.64
C GLY A 428 -10.20 16.14 35.04
N ASP A 429 -9.11 16.85 35.32
CA ASP A 429 -8.87 17.47 36.63
C ASP A 429 -9.88 18.56 36.95
N ASP A 430 -10.32 19.32 35.94
CA ASP A 430 -11.38 20.31 36.10
C ASP A 430 -12.69 19.67 36.55
N LEU A 431 -13.05 18.48 36.00
CA LEU A 431 -14.24 17.72 36.38
C LEU A 431 -14.10 17.15 37.81
N ILE A 432 -12.95 16.60 38.14
CA ILE A 432 -12.68 16.05 39.47
C ILE A 432 -12.79 17.12 40.51
N LYS A 433 -12.12 18.27 40.33
CA LYS A 433 -12.08 19.38 41.30
C LYS A 433 -13.42 20.10 41.43
N ASN A 434 -14.07 20.45 40.31
CA ASN A 434 -15.27 21.30 40.35
C ASN A 434 -16.56 20.52 40.57
N LEU A 435 -16.60 19.22 40.19
CA LEU A 435 -17.80 18.39 40.30
C LEU A 435 -17.66 17.25 41.29
N LYS A 436 -16.53 17.18 42.01
CA LYS A 436 -16.23 16.15 43.05
C LYS A 436 -16.42 14.74 42.51
N LEU A 437 -15.99 14.47 41.26
CA LEU A 437 -16.05 13.19 40.65
C LEU A 437 -14.81 12.34 40.98
N SER A 438 -15.02 11.06 41.23
CA SER A 438 -13.90 10.11 41.26
C SER A 438 -13.43 9.74 39.86
N PRO A 439 -12.13 9.41 39.65
CA PRO A 439 -11.64 8.87 38.38
C PRO A 439 -12.49 7.69 37.93
N SER A 440 -13.10 7.81 36.74
CA SER A 440 -14.00 6.80 36.20
C SER A 440 -14.20 6.97 34.68
N PRO A 441 -14.70 5.94 33.98
CA PRO A 441 -15.06 6.05 32.57
C PRO A 441 -16.09 7.15 32.26
N LEU A 442 -16.87 7.60 33.24
CA LEU A 442 -17.82 8.67 33.14
C LEU A 442 -17.15 10.01 32.77
N ILE A 443 -15.95 10.28 33.33
CA ILE A 443 -15.18 11.49 33.00
C ILE A 443 -14.90 11.53 31.49
N GLY A 444 -14.47 10.42 30.90
CA GLY A 444 -14.23 10.33 29.45
C GLY A 444 -15.49 10.60 28.62
N LYS A 445 -16.64 10.07 29.04
CA LYS A 445 -17.94 10.32 28.37
C LYS A 445 -18.32 11.81 28.44
N ILE A 446 -18.18 12.44 29.60
CA ILE A 446 -18.47 13.88 29.80
C ILE A 446 -17.55 14.72 28.91
N LEU A 447 -16.23 14.46 28.96
CA LEU A 447 -15.25 15.20 28.12
C LEU A 447 -15.57 15.05 26.63
N GLY A 448 -15.95 13.86 26.17
CA GLY A 448 -16.36 13.63 24.78
C GLY A 448 -17.59 14.43 24.36
N GLU A 449 -18.62 14.54 25.21
CA GLU A 449 -19.80 15.37 24.96
C GLU A 449 -19.45 16.88 24.95
N ILE A 450 -18.60 17.31 25.88
CA ILE A 450 -18.15 18.71 25.94
C ILE A 450 -17.31 19.08 24.71
N GLU A 451 -16.39 18.21 24.30
CA GLU A 451 -15.57 18.41 23.09
C GLU A 451 -16.44 18.51 21.84
N GLU A 452 -17.50 17.69 21.75
CA GLU A 452 -18.48 17.73 20.67
C GLU A 452 -19.22 19.08 20.65
N LEU A 453 -19.73 19.52 21.79
CA LEU A 453 -20.46 20.77 21.92
C LEU A 453 -19.58 22.00 21.66
N GLN A 454 -18.31 21.96 22.07
CA GLN A 454 -17.31 22.98 21.77
C GLN A 454 -17.03 23.04 20.25
N ALA A 455 -16.82 21.89 19.63
CA ALA A 455 -16.51 21.78 18.20
C ALA A 455 -17.64 22.31 17.30
N ILE A 456 -18.90 22.18 17.74
CA ILE A 456 -20.07 22.70 17.01
C ILE A 456 -20.47 24.12 17.46
N GLY A 457 -19.65 24.77 18.29
CA GLY A 457 -19.84 26.15 18.72
C GLY A 457 -20.97 26.41 19.72
N LYS A 458 -21.55 25.30 20.30
CA LYS A 458 -22.66 25.42 21.31
C LYS A 458 -22.17 25.81 22.69
N ILE A 459 -20.90 25.61 23.00
CA ILE A 459 -20.24 26.09 24.22
C ILE A 459 -18.90 26.76 23.84
N LYS A 460 -18.61 27.88 24.49
CA LYS A 460 -17.44 28.71 24.17
C LYS A 460 -16.59 29.07 25.40
N SER A 461 -17.05 28.74 26.60
CA SER A 461 -16.37 29.10 27.86
C SER A 461 -16.27 27.89 28.78
N LYS A 462 -15.26 27.93 29.68
CA LYS A 462 -15.05 26.94 30.74
C LYS A 462 -16.26 26.83 31.67
N ARG A 463 -16.95 27.93 31.93
CA ARG A 463 -18.15 27.99 32.76
C ARG A 463 -19.29 27.20 32.11
N GLU A 464 -19.60 27.48 30.84
CA GLU A 464 -20.63 26.76 30.09
C GLU A 464 -20.32 25.25 30.00
N ALA A 465 -19.05 24.88 29.83
CA ALA A 465 -18.61 23.48 29.80
C ALA A 465 -18.89 22.78 31.14
N LEU A 466 -18.60 23.41 32.28
CA LEU A 466 -18.88 22.86 33.61
C LEU A 466 -20.38 22.78 33.92
N GLU A 467 -21.17 23.78 33.53
CA GLU A 467 -22.64 23.73 33.66
C GLU A 467 -23.26 22.58 32.86
N LYS A 468 -22.80 22.39 31.62
CA LYS A 468 -23.24 21.29 30.79
C LYS A 468 -22.82 19.93 31.35
N ALA A 469 -21.61 19.80 31.87
CA ALA A 469 -21.13 18.61 32.56
C ALA A 469 -21.99 18.25 33.76
N LYS A 470 -22.39 19.24 34.59
CA LYS A 470 -23.32 19.02 35.70
C LYS A 470 -24.67 18.49 35.26
N LYS A 471 -25.21 19.03 34.14
CA LYS A 471 -26.49 18.57 33.58
C LYS A 471 -26.37 17.15 33.08
N PHE A 472 -25.31 16.79 32.35
CA PHE A 472 -25.05 15.44 31.86
C PHE A 472 -25.02 14.40 32.99
N ILE A 473 -24.39 14.74 34.12
CA ILE A 473 -24.32 13.85 35.30
C ILE A 473 -25.71 13.62 35.89
N LYS A 474 -26.58 14.66 35.96
CA LYS A 474 -27.95 14.52 36.48
C LYS A 474 -28.84 13.66 35.57
N GLU A 475 -28.63 13.73 34.26
CA GLU A 475 -29.40 12.98 33.25
C GLU A 475 -28.98 11.50 33.12
N ASN A 476 -27.79 11.13 33.69
CA ASN A 476 -27.22 9.78 33.59
C ASN A 476 -26.96 9.11 34.98
N LYS A 477 -27.52 9.70 36.03
CA LYS A 477 -27.76 9.07 37.34
C LYS A 477 -29.12 8.41 37.33
#